data_ce88ffb30fb443c006260df261d868ea
#
_entry.id   ce88ffb30fb443c006260df261d868ea
#
_cell.length_a   1.000
_cell.length_b   1.000
_cell.length_c   1.000
_cell.angle_alpha   90.00
_cell.angle_beta   90.00
_cell.angle_gamma   90.00
#
_symmetry.space_group_name_H-M   'P 1'
#
loop_
_entity.id
_entity.type
_entity.pdbx_description
1 polymer ?
#
loop_
_entity_poly.entity_id
_entity_poly.type
_entity_poly.pdbx_seq_one_letter_code
_entity_poly.pdbx_strand_id
1 'polypeptide(L)'
;MANIKDLIFDLDGVLVDTAIYHYKAWKRLANHLGFDFTEEENEKLKGVSRVRSLELILEWGGVSKSVEEQKHLADLKNSWYVDMIQEMQPDEILPGAKNFLEAARAAGLKTALGSASKNSETILQKVGLTHLFDVIIDGNKVSASKPDPEVFLKGAEALGIAPENCLVFEDALAGVQAALAGGMKVIGIGTAQNLPGANVVVAGLHEVSIELVQTV
;
A
#
# COMPACT_ATOMS: atom_id res chain seq x y z
N MET A 1 0.58 20.73 18.97
CA MET A 1 -0.05 20.21 17.76
C MET A 1 1.08 19.89 16.80
N ALA A 2 1.12 18.69 16.22
CA ALA A 2 2.11 18.38 15.19
C ALA A 2 1.82 19.29 13.98
N ASN A 3 2.85 19.90 13.43
CA ASN A 3 2.70 20.72 12.23
C ASN A 3 2.97 19.79 11.03
N ILE A 4 1.93 19.14 10.53
CA ILE A 4 2.05 18.26 9.35
C ILE A 4 2.52 19.10 8.17
N LYS A 5 3.63 18.69 7.57
CA LYS A 5 4.27 19.39 6.46
C LYS A 5 4.24 18.58 5.18
N ASP A 6 4.25 17.25 5.27
CA ASP A 6 4.27 16.38 4.11
C ASP A 6 3.43 15.12 4.32
N LEU A 7 3.02 14.51 3.22
CA LEU A 7 2.08 13.39 3.19
C LEU A 7 2.74 12.17 2.56
N ILE A 8 2.52 11.01 3.16
CA ILE A 8 2.98 9.74 2.63
C ILE A 8 1.76 8.83 2.42
N PHE A 9 1.62 8.27 1.24
CA PHE A 9 0.47 7.46 0.86
C PHE A 9 0.89 6.01 0.65
N ASP A 10 0.15 5.05 1.20
CA ASP A 10 0.16 3.72 0.61
C ASP A 10 -0.51 3.75 -0.76
N LEU A 11 -0.39 2.66 -1.51
CA LEU A 11 -0.93 2.55 -2.86
C LEU A 11 -2.27 1.81 -2.85
N ASP A 12 -2.21 0.54 -2.41
CA ASP A 12 -3.30 -0.42 -2.53
C ASP A 12 -4.38 -0.13 -1.47
N GLY A 13 -5.63 0.05 -1.87
CA GLY A 13 -6.71 0.40 -0.94
C GLY A 13 -6.74 1.88 -0.49
N VAL A 14 -5.73 2.68 -0.88
CA VAL A 14 -5.66 4.13 -0.61
C VAL A 14 -5.83 4.95 -1.88
N LEU A 15 -5.04 4.66 -2.90
CA LEU A 15 -5.03 5.40 -4.18
C LEU A 15 -5.76 4.64 -5.30
N VAL A 16 -5.63 3.32 -5.30
CA VAL A 16 -6.20 2.40 -6.29
C VAL A 16 -6.68 1.13 -5.59
N ASP A 17 -7.61 0.40 -6.20
CA ASP A 17 -8.02 -0.92 -5.73
C ASP A 17 -7.36 -2.01 -6.58
N THR A 18 -6.20 -2.48 -6.16
CA THR A 18 -5.52 -3.61 -6.79
C THR A 18 -5.79 -4.93 -6.07
N ALA A 19 -6.56 -4.94 -4.99
CA ALA A 19 -6.88 -6.15 -4.22
C ALA A 19 -7.50 -7.25 -5.09
N ILE A 20 -8.35 -6.85 -6.05
CA ILE A 20 -8.96 -7.78 -7.01
C ILE A 20 -7.92 -8.46 -7.92
N TYR A 21 -6.88 -7.76 -8.34
CA TYR A 21 -5.79 -8.31 -9.18
C TYR A 21 -4.90 -9.25 -8.37
N HIS A 22 -4.59 -8.87 -7.12
CA HIS A 22 -3.88 -9.72 -6.18
C HIS A 22 -4.64 -11.00 -5.91
N TYR A 23 -5.95 -10.90 -5.61
CA TYR A 23 -6.83 -12.05 -5.41
C TYR A 23 -6.85 -13.00 -6.61
N LYS A 24 -7.11 -12.47 -7.81
CA LYS A 24 -7.16 -13.27 -9.04
C LYS A 24 -5.84 -14.02 -9.29
N ALA A 25 -4.70 -13.36 -9.09
CA ALA A 25 -3.40 -13.96 -9.31
C ALA A 25 -3.05 -15.00 -8.24
N TRP A 26 -3.35 -14.75 -6.96
CA TRP A 26 -3.14 -15.72 -5.88
C TRP A 26 -4.09 -16.91 -5.97
N LYS A 27 -5.36 -16.69 -6.27
CA LYS A 27 -6.34 -17.76 -6.51
C LYS A 27 -5.91 -18.66 -7.67
N ARG A 28 -5.43 -18.06 -8.76
CA ARG A 28 -4.88 -18.82 -9.88
C ARG A 28 -3.71 -19.70 -9.45
N LEU A 29 -2.82 -19.18 -8.60
CA LEU A 29 -1.68 -19.95 -8.09
C LEU A 29 -2.13 -21.06 -7.15
N ALA A 30 -3.04 -20.81 -6.21
CA ALA A 30 -3.58 -21.81 -5.30
C ALA A 30 -4.25 -22.95 -6.06
N ASN A 31 -5.08 -22.63 -7.05
CA ASN A 31 -5.72 -23.63 -7.92
C ASN A 31 -4.69 -24.44 -8.72
N HIS A 32 -3.61 -23.82 -9.19
CA HIS A 32 -2.49 -24.51 -9.85
C HIS A 32 -1.79 -25.51 -8.90
N LEU A 33 -1.78 -25.22 -7.62
CA LEU A 33 -1.22 -26.08 -6.56
C LEU A 33 -2.22 -27.10 -5.99
N GLY A 34 -3.49 -27.06 -6.43
CA GLY A 34 -4.51 -28.05 -6.09
C GLY A 34 -5.39 -27.72 -4.88
N PHE A 35 -5.41 -26.44 -4.43
CA PHE A 35 -6.31 -25.99 -3.35
C PHE A 35 -7.00 -24.67 -3.72
N ASP A 36 -8.03 -24.28 -2.98
CA ASP A 36 -8.75 -23.03 -3.17
C ASP A 36 -8.17 -21.91 -2.31
N PHE A 37 -8.43 -20.66 -2.71
CA PHE A 37 -8.02 -19.45 -2.03
C PHE A 37 -9.18 -18.45 -2.06
N THR A 38 -9.57 -17.95 -0.89
CA THR A 38 -10.75 -17.14 -0.69
C THR A 38 -10.43 -15.64 -0.64
N GLU A 39 -11.46 -14.81 -0.83
CA GLU A 39 -11.32 -13.35 -0.64
C GLU A 39 -10.97 -12.99 0.81
N GLU A 40 -11.51 -13.75 1.80
CA GLU A 40 -11.18 -13.53 3.21
C GLU A 40 -9.70 -13.79 3.51
N GLU A 41 -9.09 -14.80 2.87
CA GLU A 41 -7.65 -15.04 2.96
C GLU A 41 -6.85 -13.94 2.28
N ASN A 42 -7.33 -13.42 1.14
CA ASN A 42 -6.69 -12.30 0.47
C ASN A 42 -6.68 -11.02 1.33
N GLU A 43 -7.74 -10.74 2.08
CA GLU A 43 -7.79 -9.61 3.01
C GLU A 43 -6.67 -9.68 4.08
N LYS A 44 -6.31 -10.90 4.53
CA LYS A 44 -5.22 -11.12 5.49
C LYS A 44 -3.82 -10.85 4.91
N LEU A 45 -3.72 -10.72 3.58
CA LEU A 45 -2.46 -10.44 2.89
C LEU A 45 -2.25 -8.95 2.57
N LYS A 46 -3.19 -8.07 2.91
CA LYS A 46 -3.03 -6.62 2.71
C LYS A 46 -1.80 -6.09 3.45
N GLY A 47 -0.99 -5.29 2.76
CA GLY A 47 0.26 -4.75 3.30
C GLY A 47 1.41 -5.76 3.46
N VAL A 48 1.18 -7.03 3.16
CA VAL A 48 2.17 -8.11 3.29
C VAL A 48 3.02 -8.23 2.02
N SER A 49 4.32 -8.46 2.17
CA SER A 49 5.20 -8.67 1.01
C SER A 49 4.85 -9.90 0.21
N ARG A 50 5.18 -9.92 -1.09
CA ARG A 50 4.94 -11.05 -1.99
C ARG A 50 5.51 -12.37 -1.46
N VAL A 51 6.72 -12.35 -0.92
CA VAL A 51 7.39 -13.55 -0.40
C VAL A 51 6.61 -14.08 0.80
N ARG A 52 6.29 -13.22 1.77
CA ARG A 52 5.55 -13.62 2.96
C ARG A 52 4.11 -14.05 2.63
N SER A 53 3.45 -13.40 1.67
CA SER A 53 2.13 -13.82 1.18
C SER A 53 2.15 -15.23 0.61
N LEU A 54 3.17 -15.56 -0.21
CA LEU A 54 3.31 -16.92 -0.74
C LEU A 54 3.52 -17.95 0.37
N GLU A 55 4.37 -17.66 1.37
CA GLU A 55 4.59 -18.55 2.51
C GLU A 55 3.26 -18.87 3.23
N LEU A 56 2.46 -17.83 3.52
CA LEU A 56 1.16 -17.99 4.16
C LEU A 56 0.19 -18.83 3.31
N ILE A 57 0.12 -18.55 2.01
CA ILE A 57 -0.74 -19.29 1.08
C ILE A 57 -0.34 -20.78 1.03
N LEU A 58 0.95 -21.08 0.97
CA LEU A 58 1.44 -22.46 0.99
C LEU A 58 1.11 -23.16 2.32
N GLU A 59 1.25 -22.43 3.44
CA GLU A 59 0.88 -22.93 4.77
C GLU A 59 -0.62 -23.25 4.83
N TRP A 60 -1.50 -22.35 4.38
CA TRP A 60 -2.95 -22.58 4.35
C TRP A 60 -3.36 -23.73 3.43
N GLY A 61 -2.67 -23.91 2.30
CA GLY A 61 -2.87 -25.02 1.38
C GLY A 61 -2.23 -26.35 1.83
N GLY A 62 -1.47 -26.35 2.94
CA GLY A 62 -0.74 -27.54 3.40
C GLY A 62 0.35 -28.01 2.43
N VAL A 63 0.89 -27.09 1.61
CA VAL A 63 1.87 -27.39 0.55
C VAL A 63 3.27 -26.95 1.00
N SER A 64 4.22 -27.89 0.96
CA SER A 64 5.64 -27.60 1.22
C SER A 64 6.41 -27.47 -0.09
N LYS A 65 7.21 -26.40 -0.20
CA LYS A 65 8.04 -26.09 -1.37
C LYS A 65 9.43 -25.63 -0.94
N SER A 66 10.45 -26.02 -1.71
CA SER A 66 11.81 -25.51 -1.52
C SER A 66 11.87 -24.00 -1.78
N VAL A 67 12.91 -23.33 -1.28
CA VAL A 67 13.12 -21.88 -1.48
C VAL A 67 13.17 -21.53 -2.97
N GLU A 68 13.78 -22.38 -3.80
CA GLU A 68 13.87 -22.16 -5.24
C GLU A 68 12.49 -22.30 -5.92
N GLU A 69 11.69 -23.31 -5.54
CA GLU A 69 10.32 -23.46 -6.04
C GLU A 69 9.44 -22.28 -5.60
N GLN A 70 9.56 -21.82 -4.34
CA GLN A 70 8.81 -20.66 -3.85
C GLN A 70 9.17 -19.40 -4.66
N LYS A 71 10.43 -19.16 -4.96
CA LYS A 71 10.85 -18.07 -5.82
C LYS A 71 10.18 -18.16 -7.20
N HIS A 72 10.23 -19.32 -7.83
CA HIS A 72 9.58 -19.54 -9.13
C HIS A 72 8.07 -19.31 -9.07
N LEU A 73 7.37 -19.78 -8.04
CA LEU A 73 5.95 -19.58 -7.85
C LEU A 73 5.59 -18.12 -7.62
N ALA A 74 6.40 -17.38 -6.85
CA ALA A 74 6.24 -15.95 -6.65
C ALA A 74 6.39 -15.15 -7.95
N ASP A 75 7.38 -15.52 -8.77
CA ASP A 75 7.63 -14.90 -10.07
C ASP A 75 6.50 -15.23 -11.06
N LEU A 76 6.04 -16.47 -11.08
CA LEU A 76 4.91 -16.90 -11.91
C LEU A 76 3.61 -16.14 -11.55
N LYS A 77 3.27 -16.07 -10.25
CA LYS A 77 2.12 -15.27 -9.80
C LYS A 77 2.28 -13.81 -10.20
N ASN A 78 3.50 -13.27 -10.06
CA ASN A 78 3.74 -11.88 -10.41
C ASN A 78 3.59 -11.60 -11.90
N SER A 79 3.99 -12.51 -12.79
CA SER A 79 3.77 -12.32 -14.23
C SER A 79 2.28 -12.16 -14.55
N TRP A 80 1.42 -13.00 -13.99
CA TRP A 80 -0.03 -12.89 -14.17
C TRP A 80 -0.61 -11.59 -13.58
N TYR A 81 -0.07 -11.15 -12.46
CA TYR A 81 -0.46 -9.87 -11.86
C TYR A 81 -0.04 -8.69 -12.74
N VAL A 82 1.20 -8.72 -13.26
CA VAL A 82 1.70 -7.67 -14.15
C VAL A 82 0.87 -7.57 -15.42
N ASP A 83 0.51 -8.71 -16.03
CA ASP A 83 -0.36 -8.72 -17.22
C ASP A 83 -1.68 -7.99 -16.95
N MET A 84 -2.28 -8.21 -15.77
CA MET A 84 -3.54 -7.54 -15.40
C MET A 84 -3.37 -6.04 -15.14
N ILE A 85 -2.34 -5.63 -14.40
CA ILE A 85 -2.13 -4.19 -14.10
C ILE A 85 -1.69 -3.38 -15.33
N GLN A 86 -1.18 -4.03 -16.38
CA GLN A 86 -0.90 -3.36 -17.65
C GLN A 86 -2.17 -2.84 -18.35
N GLU A 87 -3.33 -3.40 -18.02
CA GLU A 87 -4.64 -2.99 -18.55
C GLU A 87 -5.34 -1.94 -17.68
N MET A 88 -4.77 -1.58 -16.52
CA MET A 88 -5.37 -0.57 -15.62
C MET A 88 -5.59 0.77 -16.30
N GLN A 89 -6.70 1.43 -15.93
CA GLN A 89 -7.13 2.70 -16.48
C GLN A 89 -7.30 3.75 -15.36
N PRO A 90 -7.31 5.05 -15.70
CA PRO A 90 -7.49 6.12 -14.71
C PRO A 90 -8.80 6.09 -13.92
N ASP A 91 -9.82 5.40 -14.38
CA ASP A 91 -11.10 5.23 -13.67
C ASP A 91 -11.03 4.22 -12.52
N GLU A 92 -9.90 3.51 -12.38
CA GLU A 92 -9.59 2.64 -11.24
C GLU A 92 -8.95 3.38 -10.05
N ILE A 93 -8.75 4.69 -10.17
CA ILE A 93 -8.35 5.55 -9.04
C ILE A 93 -9.52 5.62 -8.04
N LEU A 94 -9.23 5.33 -6.78
CA LEU A 94 -10.24 5.38 -5.72
C LEU A 94 -10.83 6.79 -5.56
N PRO A 95 -12.12 6.90 -5.15
CA PRO A 95 -12.80 8.18 -5.01
C PRO A 95 -12.04 9.17 -4.13
N GLY A 96 -11.82 10.38 -4.64
CA GLY A 96 -11.13 11.47 -3.94
C GLY A 96 -9.62 11.42 -4.00
N ALA A 97 -8.97 10.30 -4.36
CA ALA A 97 -7.52 10.15 -4.29
C ALA A 97 -6.78 11.18 -5.16
N LYS A 98 -7.13 11.30 -6.42
CA LYS A 98 -6.51 12.27 -7.32
C LYS A 98 -6.78 13.71 -6.86
N ASN A 99 -8.03 14.03 -6.53
CA ASN A 99 -8.42 15.39 -6.12
C ASN A 99 -7.69 15.81 -4.84
N PHE A 100 -7.55 14.90 -3.88
CA PHE A 100 -6.84 15.18 -2.63
C PHE A 100 -5.33 15.37 -2.84
N LEU A 101 -4.69 14.53 -3.68
CA LEU A 101 -3.28 14.72 -4.06
C LEU A 101 -3.05 16.08 -4.71
N GLU A 102 -3.92 16.48 -5.65
CA GLU A 102 -3.85 17.81 -6.31
C GLU A 102 -4.04 18.94 -5.30
N ALA A 103 -5.01 18.83 -4.38
CA ALA A 103 -5.24 19.83 -3.33
C ALA A 103 -4.06 19.94 -2.36
N ALA A 104 -3.46 18.81 -1.96
CA ALA A 104 -2.29 18.78 -1.09
C ALA A 104 -1.11 19.52 -1.73
N ARG A 105 -0.82 19.26 -3.00
CA ARG A 105 0.24 19.94 -3.75
C ARG A 105 -0.05 21.43 -3.93
N ALA A 106 -1.30 21.80 -4.21
CA ALA A 106 -1.71 23.20 -4.29
C ALA A 106 -1.55 23.95 -2.95
N ALA A 107 -1.69 23.24 -1.83
CA ALA A 107 -1.44 23.76 -0.48
C ALA A 107 0.07 23.80 -0.12
N GLY A 108 0.97 23.38 -1.01
CA GLY A 108 2.41 23.40 -0.81
C GLY A 108 2.96 22.21 -0.02
N LEU A 109 2.14 21.16 0.23
CA LEU A 109 2.58 19.93 0.86
C LEU A 109 3.28 19.05 -0.19
N LYS A 110 4.41 18.45 0.18
CA LYS A 110 5.04 17.42 -0.65
C LYS A 110 4.38 16.08 -0.41
N THR A 111 4.48 15.21 -1.40
CA THR A 111 3.83 13.91 -1.38
C THR A 111 4.82 12.80 -1.70
N ALA A 112 4.79 11.74 -0.90
CA ALA A 112 5.53 10.51 -1.16
C ALA A 112 4.60 9.31 -1.27
N LEU A 113 4.99 8.33 -2.09
CA LEU A 113 4.43 6.99 -2.02
C LEU A 113 5.28 6.14 -1.07
N GLY A 114 4.64 5.32 -0.22
CA GLY A 114 5.27 4.33 0.66
C GLY A 114 4.58 2.97 0.57
N SER A 115 4.86 2.19 -0.48
CA SER A 115 4.17 0.94 -0.80
C SER A 115 5.07 -0.30 -0.66
N ALA A 116 4.49 -1.41 -0.22
CA ALA A 116 5.14 -2.73 -0.23
C ALA A 116 5.19 -3.37 -1.63
N SER A 117 4.41 -2.86 -2.58
CA SER A 117 4.35 -3.40 -3.95
C SER A 117 5.60 -3.05 -4.75
N LYS A 118 6.17 -4.05 -5.42
CA LYS A 118 7.29 -3.87 -6.37
C LYS A 118 6.83 -3.35 -7.74
N ASN A 119 5.53 -3.23 -7.97
CA ASN A 119 4.95 -2.79 -9.22
C ASN A 119 4.32 -1.39 -9.14
N SER A 120 4.56 -0.66 -8.05
CA SER A 120 3.92 0.63 -7.76
C SER A 120 4.14 1.67 -8.86
N GLU A 121 5.34 1.77 -9.41
CA GLU A 121 5.65 2.72 -10.49
C GLU A 121 4.82 2.42 -11.76
N THR A 122 4.69 1.13 -12.11
CA THR A 122 3.85 0.71 -13.25
C THR A 122 2.38 1.10 -13.03
N ILE A 123 1.84 0.84 -11.84
CA ILE A 123 0.46 1.18 -11.51
C ILE A 123 0.25 2.69 -11.59
N LEU A 124 1.09 3.49 -10.93
CA LEU A 124 1.00 4.95 -10.98
C LEU A 124 1.07 5.51 -12.39
N GLN A 125 1.92 4.93 -13.25
CA GLN A 125 2.01 5.30 -14.67
C GLN A 125 0.71 5.00 -15.41
N LYS A 126 0.14 3.81 -15.21
CA LYS A 126 -1.09 3.37 -15.88
C LYS A 126 -2.30 4.22 -15.51
N VAL A 127 -2.45 4.56 -14.25
CA VAL A 127 -3.55 5.41 -13.79
C VAL A 127 -3.24 6.92 -13.89
N GLY A 128 -2.03 7.31 -14.30
CA GLY A 128 -1.65 8.72 -14.55
C GLY A 128 -1.39 9.53 -13.29
N LEU A 129 -1.01 8.92 -12.16
CA LEU A 129 -0.76 9.62 -10.90
C LEU A 129 0.72 9.93 -10.61
N THR A 130 1.68 9.39 -11.39
CA THR A 130 3.12 9.52 -11.11
C THR A 130 3.57 10.96 -10.87
N HIS A 131 3.05 11.92 -11.65
CA HIS A 131 3.42 13.33 -11.59
C HIS A 131 2.98 14.05 -10.32
N LEU A 132 2.12 13.42 -9.52
CA LEU A 132 1.63 13.95 -8.25
C LEU A 132 2.52 13.57 -7.06
N PHE A 133 3.57 12.78 -7.27
CA PHE A 133 4.50 12.38 -6.21
C PHE A 133 5.88 13.00 -6.40
N ASP A 134 6.42 13.57 -5.33
CA ASP A 134 7.80 14.08 -5.26
C ASP A 134 8.78 12.91 -5.03
N VAL A 135 8.34 11.88 -4.30
CA VAL A 135 9.12 10.68 -3.95
C VAL A 135 8.27 9.42 -4.09
N ILE A 136 8.86 8.36 -4.61
CA ILE A 136 8.25 7.03 -4.66
C ILE A 136 9.19 6.04 -3.97
N ILE A 137 8.76 5.47 -2.85
CA ILE A 137 9.42 4.36 -2.15
C ILE A 137 8.52 3.14 -2.31
N ASP A 138 9.02 2.16 -3.04
CA ASP A 138 8.31 0.92 -3.34
C ASP A 138 9.03 -0.31 -2.76
N GLY A 139 8.47 -1.50 -2.95
CA GLY A 139 9.03 -2.76 -2.46
C GLY A 139 10.39 -3.15 -3.06
N ASN A 140 10.91 -2.42 -4.05
CA ASN A 140 12.26 -2.61 -4.59
C ASN A 140 13.30 -1.79 -3.82
N LYS A 141 12.87 -0.76 -3.09
CA LYS A 141 13.72 0.21 -2.39
C LYS A 141 13.87 -0.09 -0.89
N VAL A 142 13.19 -1.14 -0.38
CA VAL A 142 13.20 -1.52 1.04
C VAL A 142 13.65 -2.95 1.23
N SER A 143 14.24 -3.22 2.40
CA SER A 143 14.67 -4.55 2.83
C SER A 143 13.68 -5.25 3.74
N ALA A 144 12.91 -4.48 4.52
CA ALA A 144 11.88 -4.96 5.42
C ALA A 144 10.47 -4.55 4.94
N SER A 145 9.48 -5.38 5.27
CA SER A 145 8.07 -5.13 4.95
C SER A 145 7.33 -4.62 6.18
N LYS A 146 6.23 -3.87 5.96
CA LYS A 146 5.29 -3.52 7.01
C LYS A 146 4.96 -4.76 7.87
N PRO A 147 4.96 -4.68 9.21
CA PRO A 147 4.90 -3.48 10.03
C PRO A 147 6.25 -2.81 10.34
N ASP A 148 7.35 -3.18 9.67
CA ASP A 148 8.61 -2.43 9.78
C ASP A 148 8.43 -1.02 9.19
N PRO A 149 8.91 0.05 9.87
CA PRO A 149 8.71 1.43 9.42
C PRO A 149 9.57 1.84 8.21
N GLU A 150 10.47 1.00 7.72
CA GLU A 150 11.49 1.36 6.73
C GLU A 150 10.92 2.11 5.52
N VAL A 151 9.80 1.65 4.96
CA VAL A 151 9.21 2.25 3.74
C VAL A 151 8.78 3.70 3.97
N PHE A 152 8.22 4.01 5.13
CA PHE A 152 7.76 5.35 5.46
C PHE A 152 8.92 6.24 5.92
N LEU A 153 9.86 5.70 6.70
CA LEU A 153 11.07 6.44 7.10
C LEU A 153 11.91 6.86 5.89
N LYS A 154 12.08 5.99 4.89
CA LYS A 154 12.74 6.35 3.63
C LYS A 154 11.97 7.41 2.85
N GLY A 155 10.64 7.39 2.89
CA GLY A 155 9.80 8.44 2.33
C GLY A 155 10.05 9.79 2.97
N ALA A 156 10.02 9.86 4.30
CA ALA A 156 10.29 11.06 5.06
C ALA A 156 11.73 11.59 4.83
N GLU A 157 12.73 10.70 4.85
CA GLU A 157 14.13 11.02 4.56
C GLU A 157 14.28 11.65 3.16
N ALA A 158 13.69 11.03 2.15
CA ALA A 158 13.78 11.50 0.76
C ALA A 158 13.04 12.83 0.53
N LEU A 159 11.96 13.10 1.30
CA LEU A 159 11.30 14.41 1.33
C LEU A 159 12.11 15.48 2.11
N GLY A 160 13.08 15.04 2.94
CA GLY A 160 13.87 15.94 3.79
C GLY A 160 13.13 16.45 5.02
N ILE A 161 12.21 15.63 5.58
CA ILE A 161 11.35 16.01 6.70
C ILE A 161 11.49 15.05 7.88
N ALA A 162 11.31 15.55 9.09
CA ALA A 162 11.30 14.70 10.28
C ALA A 162 10.00 13.86 10.34
N PRO A 163 10.07 12.57 10.72
CA PRO A 163 8.91 11.67 10.71
C PRO A 163 7.69 12.20 11.47
N GLU A 164 7.88 12.87 12.59
CA GLU A 164 6.80 13.45 13.40
C GLU A 164 6.00 14.57 12.69
N ASN A 165 6.52 15.09 11.58
CA ASN A 165 5.84 16.07 10.72
C ASN A 165 5.23 15.43 9.46
N CYS A 166 5.29 14.10 9.33
CA CYS A 166 4.66 13.34 8.26
C CYS A 166 3.31 12.78 8.70
N LEU A 167 2.35 12.79 7.77
CA LEU A 167 1.08 12.11 7.90
C LEU A 167 0.98 10.99 6.87
N VAL A 168 0.72 9.78 7.34
CA VAL A 168 0.57 8.58 6.50
C VAL A 168 -0.90 8.30 6.25
N PHE A 169 -1.25 7.89 5.03
CA PHE A 169 -2.56 7.35 4.64
C PHE A 169 -2.42 5.87 4.35
N GLU A 170 -3.23 5.04 5.03
CA GLU A 170 -3.02 3.59 5.05
C GLU A 170 -4.33 2.82 5.27
N ASP A 171 -4.55 1.72 4.54
CA ASP A 171 -5.75 0.88 4.65
C ASP A 171 -5.53 -0.41 5.44
N ALA A 172 -4.28 -0.77 5.76
CA ALA A 172 -3.92 -2.02 6.40
C ALA A 172 -3.34 -1.82 7.81
N LEU A 173 -3.68 -2.72 8.74
CA LEU A 173 -3.17 -2.69 10.11
C LEU A 173 -1.65 -2.69 10.17
N ALA A 174 -0.99 -3.51 9.33
CA ALA A 174 0.46 -3.57 9.30
C ALA A 174 1.11 -2.23 8.91
N GLY A 175 0.47 -1.46 8.00
CA GLY A 175 0.94 -0.13 7.64
C GLY A 175 0.68 0.92 8.70
N VAL A 176 -0.47 0.88 9.38
CA VAL A 176 -0.73 1.73 10.56
C VAL A 176 0.35 1.50 11.62
N GLN A 177 0.67 0.24 11.93
CA GLN A 177 1.73 -0.11 12.89
C GLN A 177 3.11 0.39 12.42
N ALA A 178 3.42 0.25 11.14
CA ALA A 178 4.68 0.74 10.56
C ALA A 178 4.82 2.26 10.70
N ALA A 179 3.79 3.02 10.37
CA ALA A 179 3.80 4.47 10.48
C ALA A 179 3.97 4.95 11.93
N LEU A 180 3.23 4.36 12.86
CA LEU A 180 3.34 4.66 14.29
C LEU A 180 4.73 4.29 14.85
N ALA A 181 5.27 3.12 14.46
CA ALA A 181 6.63 2.71 14.84
C ALA A 181 7.70 3.68 14.29
N GLY A 182 7.44 4.29 13.13
CA GLY A 182 8.27 5.35 12.55
C GLY A 182 8.08 6.73 13.18
N GLY A 183 7.21 6.89 14.18
CA GLY A 183 6.93 8.17 14.86
C GLY A 183 6.02 9.10 14.05
N MET A 184 5.31 8.59 13.06
CA MET A 184 4.42 9.36 12.19
C MET A 184 2.97 9.34 12.69
N LYS A 185 2.16 10.29 12.22
CA LYS A 185 0.72 10.29 12.36
C LYS A 185 0.07 9.48 11.23
N VAL A 186 -1.14 8.96 11.47
CA VAL A 186 -1.84 8.10 10.50
C VAL A 186 -3.31 8.49 10.37
N ILE A 187 -3.75 8.70 9.14
CA ILE A 187 -5.17 8.60 8.77
C ILE A 187 -5.39 7.22 8.16
N GLY A 188 -6.20 6.41 8.83
CA GLY A 188 -6.62 5.10 8.34
C GLY A 188 -7.73 5.24 7.29
N ILE A 189 -7.63 4.50 6.20
CA ILE A 189 -8.66 4.41 5.17
C ILE A 189 -9.43 3.11 5.34
N GLY A 190 -10.71 3.20 5.76
CA GLY A 190 -11.53 2.02 6.02
C GLY A 190 -12.37 2.15 7.28
N THR A 191 -12.30 1.16 8.18
CA THR A 191 -13.07 1.14 9.42
C THR A 191 -12.18 1.16 10.66
N ALA A 192 -12.60 1.86 11.72
CA ALA A 192 -11.85 1.95 12.97
C ALA A 192 -11.63 0.58 13.65
N GLN A 193 -12.51 -0.38 13.41
CA GLN A 193 -12.37 -1.75 13.92
C GLN A 193 -11.15 -2.46 13.30
N ASN A 194 -10.88 -2.22 12.02
CA ASN A 194 -9.79 -2.86 11.28
C ASN A 194 -8.44 -2.13 11.43
N LEU A 195 -8.48 -0.85 11.82
CA LEU A 195 -7.31 0.03 11.87
C LEU A 195 -7.08 0.62 13.29
N PRO A 196 -7.00 -0.23 14.32
CA PRO A 196 -6.74 0.24 15.67
C PRO A 196 -5.39 0.97 15.74
N GLY A 197 -5.37 2.11 16.42
CA GLY A 197 -4.18 2.94 16.58
C GLY A 197 -4.05 4.09 15.57
N ALA A 198 -4.79 4.09 14.46
CA ALA A 198 -4.83 5.25 13.57
C ALA A 198 -5.35 6.50 14.33
N ASN A 199 -4.77 7.66 14.05
CA ASN A 199 -5.17 8.91 14.73
C ASN A 199 -6.60 9.34 14.33
N VAL A 200 -6.94 9.13 13.06
CA VAL A 200 -8.27 9.35 12.48
C VAL A 200 -8.54 8.20 11.52
N VAL A 201 -9.80 7.79 11.37
CA VAL A 201 -10.21 6.81 10.35
C VAL A 201 -11.35 7.40 9.54
N VAL A 202 -11.23 7.30 8.21
CA VAL A 202 -12.19 7.78 7.21
C VAL A 202 -12.50 6.67 6.21
N ALA A 203 -13.65 6.74 5.52
CA ALA A 203 -14.02 5.73 4.55
C ALA A 203 -13.18 5.79 3.26
N GLY A 204 -12.60 6.94 2.93
CA GLY A 204 -11.78 7.14 1.73
C GLY A 204 -11.23 8.57 1.66
N LEU A 205 -10.31 8.81 0.71
CA LEU A 205 -9.69 10.12 0.53
C LEU A 205 -10.69 11.23 0.11
N HIS A 206 -11.88 10.86 -0.35
CA HIS A 206 -12.96 11.81 -0.61
C HIS A 206 -13.52 12.50 0.65
N GLU A 207 -13.24 11.97 1.84
CA GLU A 207 -13.61 12.56 3.14
C GLU A 207 -12.48 13.41 3.75
N VAL A 208 -11.29 13.43 3.13
CA VAL A 208 -10.12 14.14 3.66
C VAL A 208 -10.03 15.54 3.07
N SER A 209 -9.88 16.54 3.95
CA SER A 209 -9.57 17.92 3.56
C SER A 209 -8.19 18.35 4.12
N ILE A 210 -7.65 19.45 3.57
CA ILE A 210 -6.39 20.02 4.08
C ILE A 210 -6.55 20.49 5.52
N GLU A 211 -7.72 20.98 5.90
CA GLU A 211 -8.03 21.37 7.28
C GLU A 211 -7.96 20.17 8.22
N LEU A 212 -8.52 19.01 7.81
CA LEU A 212 -8.44 17.78 8.61
C LEU A 212 -6.98 17.37 8.83
N VAL A 213 -6.14 17.40 7.80
CA VAL A 213 -4.69 17.10 7.89
C VAL A 213 -4.00 17.93 8.97
N GLN A 214 -4.35 19.21 9.11
CA GLN A 214 -3.74 20.11 10.09
C GLN A 214 -4.26 19.92 11.52
N THR A 215 -5.34 19.17 11.71
CA THR A 215 -5.91 18.87 13.04
C THR A 215 -5.42 17.56 13.63
N VAL A 216 -4.86 16.65 12.82
CA VAL A 216 -4.27 15.37 13.24
C VAL A 216 -2.92 15.60 13.90
#